data_83fc5bc946af8b1bc7e0de5b6d108f96
#
_entry.id   83fc5bc946af8b1bc7e0de5b6d108f96
#
_cell.length_a   1.000
_cell.length_b   1.000
_cell.length_c   1.000
_cell.angle_alpha   90.00
_cell.angle_beta   90.00
_cell.angle_gamma   90.00
#
_symmetry.space_group_name_H-M   'P 1'
#
loop_
_entity.id
_entity.type
_entity.pdbx_description
1 polymer ?
#
loop_
_entity_poly.entity_id
_entity_poly.type
_entity_poly.pdbx_seq_one_letter_code
_entity_poly.pdbx_strand_id
1 'polypeptide(L)'
;NGILFKGAAKYKGIQIETDTHPGFMTDWQQPFLVAMTQAEGTSVIHETVYEERFGYTDVLKEMGADITLFDTCLGEVACRFKDHNHKHSAIIKGPTSLHAVTTELLDIRAGLACVIAALVAEGESTLSGFEHLERGYEDLYGKLKAVGANVTAS
;
A
#
# COMPACT_ATOMS: atom_id res chain seq x y z
N ASN A 1 -7.92 25.52 -10.38
CA ASN A 1 -7.26 25.10 -9.14
C ASN A 1 -6.91 23.64 -9.24
N GLY A 2 -5.72 23.24 -8.81
CA GLY A 2 -5.23 21.86 -8.87
C GLY A 2 -4.11 21.65 -7.86
N ILE A 3 -3.68 20.38 -7.72
CA ILE A 3 -2.53 19.99 -6.90
C ILE A 3 -1.40 19.58 -7.84
N LEU A 4 -0.22 20.14 -7.62
CA LEU A 4 0.99 19.74 -8.34
C LEU A 4 1.76 18.70 -7.52
N PHE A 5 1.86 17.49 -8.04
CA PHE A 5 2.73 16.45 -7.49
C PHE A 5 4.09 16.50 -8.17
N LYS A 6 5.16 16.54 -7.37
CA LYS A 6 6.55 16.43 -7.86
C LYS A 6 7.17 15.17 -7.28
N GLY A 7 7.71 14.32 -8.14
CA GLY A 7 8.54 13.20 -7.72
C GLY A 7 9.81 13.70 -7.01
N ALA A 8 10.25 12.97 -6.00
CA ALA A 8 11.56 13.17 -5.37
C ALA A 8 12.52 12.09 -5.86
N ALA A 9 13.81 12.42 -5.96
CA ALA A 9 14.82 11.45 -6.36
C ALA A 9 15.03 10.33 -5.31
N LYS A 10 14.70 10.63 -4.04
CA LYS A 10 14.83 9.70 -2.92
C LYS A 10 13.72 9.96 -1.90
N TYR A 11 13.16 8.88 -1.38
CA TYR A 11 12.26 8.88 -0.24
C TYR A 11 13.02 8.32 0.97
N LYS A 12 12.67 8.77 2.16
CA LYS A 12 13.23 8.24 3.41
C LYS A 12 12.15 7.49 4.17
N GLY A 13 12.55 6.45 4.88
CA GLY A 13 11.68 5.76 5.81
C GLY A 13 11.15 6.71 6.88
N ILE A 14 9.90 6.50 7.28
CA ILE A 14 9.22 7.31 8.31
C ILE A 14 8.41 6.42 9.24
N GLN A 15 8.06 6.97 10.40
CA GLN A 15 7.07 6.40 11.29
C GLN A 15 5.75 7.17 11.14
N ILE A 16 4.65 6.42 10.96
CA ILE A 16 3.31 7.00 10.82
C ILE A 16 2.28 6.11 11.52
N GLU A 17 1.25 6.76 12.06
CA GLU A 17 0.11 6.10 12.67
C GLU A 17 -1.16 6.55 11.96
N THR A 18 -2.06 5.61 11.70
CA THR A 18 -3.39 5.98 11.20
C THR A 18 -4.21 6.58 12.32
N ASP A 19 -5.10 7.50 11.97
CA ASP A 19 -6.04 8.09 12.90
C ASP A 19 -7.29 8.55 12.13
N THR A 20 -8.34 8.89 12.87
CA THR A 20 -9.52 9.53 12.31
C THR A 20 -9.18 10.96 11.87
N HIS A 21 -10.03 11.48 10.93
CA HIS A 21 -9.85 12.87 10.48
C HIS A 21 -9.74 13.86 11.67
N PRO A 22 -8.75 14.79 11.67
CA PRO A 22 -7.82 15.18 10.60
C PRO A 22 -6.49 14.42 10.57
N GLY A 23 -6.38 13.26 11.23
CA GLY A 23 -5.19 12.42 11.21
C GLY A 23 -4.93 11.74 9.85
N PHE A 24 -3.90 10.90 9.80
CA PHE A 24 -3.58 10.11 8.62
C PHE A 24 -4.62 8.99 8.46
N MET A 25 -5.49 9.10 7.48
CA MET A 25 -6.63 8.20 7.32
C MET A 25 -6.19 6.78 6.93
N THR A 26 -6.86 5.78 7.50
CA THR A 26 -6.61 4.36 7.24
C THR A 26 -6.72 3.99 5.76
N ASP A 27 -7.51 4.70 4.95
CA ASP A 27 -7.63 4.46 3.51
C ASP A 27 -6.37 4.87 2.71
N TRP A 28 -5.49 5.67 3.30
CA TRP A 28 -4.21 6.04 2.70
C TRP A 28 -3.07 5.08 3.07
N GLN A 29 -3.29 4.23 4.06
CA GLN A 29 -2.28 3.36 4.63
C GLN A 29 -1.71 2.38 3.59
N GLN A 30 -2.56 1.71 2.81
CA GLN A 30 -2.12 0.69 1.86
C GLN A 30 -1.28 1.26 0.73
N PRO A 31 -1.73 2.27 -0.05
CA PRO A 31 -0.91 2.86 -1.10
C PRO A 31 0.36 3.53 -0.55
N PHE A 32 0.28 4.08 0.67
CA PHE A 32 1.44 4.68 1.32
C PHE A 32 2.49 3.63 1.72
N LEU A 33 2.07 2.46 2.22
CA LEU A 33 2.99 1.35 2.53
C LEU A 33 3.76 0.92 1.27
N VAL A 34 3.10 0.83 0.11
CA VAL A 34 3.80 0.53 -1.16
C VAL A 34 4.88 1.56 -1.44
N ALA A 35 4.61 2.86 -1.26
CA ALA A 35 5.62 3.90 -1.42
C ALA A 35 6.80 3.70 -0.45
N MET A 36 6.55 3.21 0.76
CA MET A 36 7.59 2.96 1.76
C MET A 36 8.45 1.73 1.42
N THR A 37 8.00 0.80 0.59
CA THR A 37 8.88 -0.26 0.05
C THR A 37 9.99 0.30 -0.84
N GLN A 38 9.82 1.52 -1.37
CA GLN A 38 10.78 2.21 -2.23
C GLN A 38 11.60 3.28 -1.48
N ALA A 39 11.34 3.47 -0.17
CA ALA A 39 12.04 4.45 0.65
C ALA A 39 13.36 3.91 1.20
N GLU A 40 14.39 4.75 1.31
CA GLU A 40 15.66 4.38 1.94
C GLU A 40 15.48 4.25 3.47
N GLY A 41 15.84 3.09 4.02
CA GLY A 41 15.82 2.81 5.46
C GLY A 41 14.58 2.06 5.91
N THR A 42 14.19 2.29 7.15
CA THR A 42 13.08 1.59 7.80
C THR A 42 11.88 2.52 7.99
N SER A 43 10.71 2.05 7.60
CA SER A 43 9.43 2.69 7.91
C SER A 43 8.65 1.87 8.93
N VAL A 44 7.89 2.54 9.78
CA VAL A 44 6.94 1.91 10.70
C VAL A 44 5.56 2.46 10.42
N ILE A 45 4.61 1.57 10.21
CA ILE A 45 3.20 1.94 10.05
C ILE A 45 2.40 1.24 11.14
N HIS A 46 1.68 2.03 11.95
CA HIS A 46 0.80 1.55 13.01
C HIS A 46 -0.65 1.87 12.63
N GLU A 47 -1.47 0.83 12.43
CA GLU A 47 -2.89 0.94 12.11
C GLU A 47 -3.69 0.96 13.41
N THR A 48 -4.38 2.05 13.68
CA THR A 48 -5.16 2.25 14.90
C THR A 48 -6.67 2.29 14.68
N VAL A 49 -7.11 2.37 13.42
CA VAL A 49 -8.51 2.64 13.06
C VAL A 49 -9.25 1.38 12.63
N TYR A 50 -8.61 0.52 11.82
CA TYR A 50 -9.28 -0.63 11.22
C TYR A 50 -8.50 -1.93 11.47
N GLU A 51 -9.19 -2.96 11.93
CA GLU A 51 -8.61 -4.28 12.18
C GLU A 51 -8.30 -5.04 10.89
N GLU A 52 -7.29 -5.91 10.95
CA GLU A 52 -6.89 -6.82 9.84
C GLU A 52 -6.61 -6.11 8.50
N ARG A 53 -6.09 -4.87 8.54
CA ARG A 53 -5.88 -4.04 7.35
C ARG A 53 -4.66 -4.41 6.52
N PHE A 54 -3.82 -5.35 6.96
CA PHE A 54 -2.54 -5.69 6.33
C PHE A 54 -2.58 -6.92 5.41
N GLY A 55 -3.75 -7.50 5.10
CA GLY A 55 -3.84 -8.71 4.26
C GLY A 55 -3.16 -8.58 2.89
N TYR A 56 -3.20 -7.41 2.27
CA TYR A 56 -2.54 -7.13 0.97
C TYR A 56 -1.00 -7.25 1.02
N THR A 57 -0.40 -7.20 2.21
CA THR A 57 1.06 -7.30 2.35
C THR A 57 1.60 -8.68 1.98
N ASP A 58 0.76 -9.71 1.94
CA ASP A 58 1.18 -11.03 1.51
C ASP A 58 1.52 -11.03 0.01
N VAL A 59 0.72 -10.33 -0.80
CA VAL A 59 1.03 -10.10 -2.22
C VAL A 59 2.32 -9.27 -2.37
N LEU A 60 2.51 -8.22 -1.57
CA LEU A 60 3.73 -7.42 -1.62
C LEU A 60 4.97 -8.22 -1.23
N LYS A 61 4.87 -9.13 -0.27
CA LYS A 61 5.98 -10.03 0.12
C LYS A 61 6.29 -11.03 -1.01
N GLU A 62 5.26 -11.56 -1.67
CA GLU A 62 5.43 -12.39 -2.87
C GLU A 62 6.18 -11.63 -3.97
N MET A 63 5.90 -10.32 -4.12
CA MET A 63 6.62 -9.43 -5.03
C MET A 63 8.04 -9.08 -4.56
N GLY A 64 8.47 -9.50 -3.37
CA GLY A 64 9.81 -9.27 -2.84
C GLY A 64 9.95 -8.14 -1.81
N ALA A 65 8.85 -7.57 -1.33
CA ALA A 65 8.90 -6.53 -0.30
C ALA A 65 9.37 -7.09 1.06
N ASP A 66 10.27 -6.39 1.75
CA ASP A 66 10.70 -6.71 3.13
C ASP A 66 9.74 -6.06 4.12
N ILE A 67 8.71 -6.81 4.49
CA ILE A 67 7.64 -6.38 5.40
C ILE A 67 7.49 -7.39 6.54
N THR A 68 7.55 -6.89 7.77
CA THR A 68 7.27 -7.69 8.97
C THR A 68 6.06 -7.11 9.70
N LEU A 69 5.09 -7.97 10.02
CA LEU A 69 3.86 -7.58 10.71
C LEU A 69 3.88 -7.97 12.18
N PHE A 70 3.33 -7.12 13.03
CA PHE A 70 3.27 -7.28 14.48
C PHE A 70 1.84 -7.10 14.98
N ASP A 71 1.51 -7.84 16.05
CA ASP A 71 0.30 -7.70 16.87
C ASP A 71 0.51 -6.82 18.10
N THR A 72 1.64 -6.14 18.15
CA THR A 72 1.99 -5.17 19.19
C THR A 72 1.97 -3.75 18.63
N CYS A 73 1.56 -2.77 19.44
CA CYS A 73 1.63 -1.37 19.06
C CYS A 73 3.08 -0.93 18.91
N LEU A 74 3.46 -0.44 17.74
CA LEU A 74 4.78 0.16 17.47
C LEU A 74 4.70 1.69 17.36
N GLY A 75 3.56 2.27 17.68
CA GLY A 75 3.31 3.70 17.68
C GLY A 75 3.11 4.27 19.09
N GLU A 76 2.86 5.58 19.15
CA GLU A 76 2.65 6.34 20.40
C GLU A 76 1.16 6.47 20.76
N VAL A 77 0.27 6.39 19.75
CA VAL A 77 -1.18 6.51 19.97
C VAL A 77 -1.71 5.27 20.67
N ALA A 78 -2.57 5.48 21.66
CA ALA A 78 -3.27 4.38 22.30
C ALA A 78 -4.12 3.61 21.28
N CYS A 79 -3.79 2.34 21.10
CA CYS A 79 -4.39 1.50 20.08
C CYS A 79 -5.50 0.63 20.69
N ARG A 80 -6.68 0.64 20.06
CA ARG A 80 -7.80 -0.23 20.47
C ARG A 80 -7.56 -1.71 20.19
N PHE A 81 -6.53 -2.04 19.41
CA PHE A 81 -6.14 -3.42 19.07
C PHE A 81 -5.09 -3.98 20.04
N LYS A 82 -4.62 -3.19 20.99
CA LYS A 82 -3.75 -3.66 22.07
C LYS A 82 -4.43 -4.85 22.76
N ASP A 83 -3.68 -5.92 22.95
CA ASP A 83 -4.16 -7.18 23.55
C ASP A 83 -5.10 -8.02 22.63
N HIS A 84 -5.27 -7.63 21.37
CA HIS A 84 -5.92 -8.45 20.34
C HIS A 84 -4.87 -9.10 19.44
N ASN A 85 -5.15 -10.31 18.95
CA ASN A 85 -4.22 -11.06 18.06
C ASN A 85 -4.23 -10.56 16.60
N HIS A 86 -4.70 -9.34 16.35
CA HIS A 86 -4.71 -8.73 15.02
C HIS A 86 -3.36 -8.08 14.70
N LYS A 87 -2.84 -8.34 13.50
CA LYS A 87 -1.66 -7.62 13.00
C LYS A 87 -2.05 -6.19 12.68
N HIS A 88 -1.52 -5.25 13.47
CA HIS A 88 -1.84 -3.83 13.37
C HIS A 88 -0.64 -2.91 13.32
N SER A 89 0.57 -3.48 13.26
CA SER A 89 1.80 -2.72 13.00
C SER A 89 2.63 -3.41 11.94
N ALA A 90 3.32 -2.63 11.12
CA ALA A 90 4.21 -3.11 10.07
C ALA A 90 5.55 -2.39 10.14
N ILE A 91 6.63 -3.14 10.00
CA ILE A 91 7.97 -2.62 9.71
C ILE A 91 8.27 -2.92 8.26
N ILE A 92 8.64 -1.89 7.49
CA ILE A 92 8.98 -1.97 6.08
C ILE A 92 10.43 -1.54 5.93
N LYS A 93 11.25 -2.37 5.27
CA LYS A 93 12.62 -2.00 4.92
C LYS A 93 12.74 -1.80 3.43
N GLY A 94 13.29 -0.69 3.04
CA GLY A 94 13.47 -0.32 1.64
C GLY A 94 14.82 0.36 1.36
N PRO A 95 15.13 0.63 0.08
CA PRO A 95 14.32 0.24 -1.07
C PRO A 95 14.41 -1.26 -1.39
N THR A 96 13.30 -1.84 -1.88
CA THR A 96 13.26 -3.22 -2.38
C THR A 96 12.93 -3.25 -3.86
N SER A 97 13.58 -4.12 -4.64
CA SER A 97 13.14 -4.41 -6.02
C SER A 97 11.91 -5.30 -5.96
N LEU A 98 10.78 -4.76 -6.40
CA LEU A 98 9.56 -5.53 -6.54
C LEU A 98 9.55 -6.28 -7.87
N HIS A 99 9.07 -7.53 -7.87
CA HIS A 99 8.94 -8.38 -9.06
C HIS A 99 7.49 -8.49 -9.48
N ALA A 100 7.28 -8.84 -10.74
CA ALA A 100 5.97 -9.11 -11.30
C ALA A 100 5.23 -10.21 -10.53
N VAL A 101 3.90 -10.09 -10.47
CA VAL A 101 3.01 -11.04 -9.79
C VAL A 101 1.77 -11.32 -10.65
N THR A 102 1.21 -12.51 -10.48
CA THR A 102 -0.14 -12.84 -10.97
C THR A 102 -1.04 -13.05 -9.76
N THR A 103 -2.04 -12.19 -9.58
CA THR A 103 -2.92 -12.22 -8.40
C THR A 103 -4.33 -11.73 -8.72
N GLU A 104 -5.28 -12.07 -7.86
CA GLU A 104 -6.66 -11.57 -7.92
C GLU A 104 -6.87 -10.45 -6.89
N LEU A 105 -7.53 -9.38 -7.32
CA LEU A 105 -7.87 -8.23 -6.48
C LEU A 105 -9.22 -8.48 -5.79
N LEU A 106 -9.21 -8.74 -4.50
CA LEU A 106 -10.40 -9.11 -3.73
C LEU A 106 -11.06 -7.93 -2.98
N ASP A 107 -10.37 -6.81 -2.84
CA ASP A 107 -10.80 -5.65 -2.07
C ASP A 107 -10.41 -4.35 -2.76
N ILE A 108 -11.25 -3.33 -2.67
CA ILE A 108 -11.06 -2.03 -3.34
C ILE A 108 -9.74 -1.36 -2.90
N ARG A 109 -9.47 -1.34 -1.60
CA ARG A 109 -8.33 -0.60 -1.04
C ARG A 109 -7.03 -1.39 -1.16
N ALA A 110 -7.08 -2.67 -0.80
CA ALA A 110 -5.97 -3.60 -0.97
C ALA A 110 -5.60 -3.73 -2.46
N GLY A 111 -6.62 -3.81 -3.33
CA GLY A 111 -6.42 -3.88 -4.77
C GLY A 111 -5.68 -2.67 -5.35
N LEU A 112 -5.98 -1.44 -4.91
CA LEU A 112 -5.24 -0.27 -5.36
C LEU A 112 -3.75 -0.36 -4.97
N ALA A 113 -3.44 -0.84 -3.77
CA ALA A 113 -2.04 -1.06 -3.37
C ALA A 113 -1.32 -2.06 -4.28
N CYS A 114 -2.00 -3.16 -4.66
CA CYS A 114 -1.45 -4.14 -5.60
C CYS A 114 -1.23 -3.53 -7.00
N VAL A 115 -2.16 -2.69 -7.49
CA VAL A 115 -1.97 -1.97 -8.77
C VAL A 115 -0.76 -1.05 -8.71
N ILE A 116 -0.61 -0.27 -7.64
CA ILE A 116 0.55 0.63 -7.47
C ILE A 116 1.85 -0.19 -7.40
N ALA A 117 1.86 -1.29 -6.66
CA ALA A 117 3.02 -2.16 -6.57
C ALA A 117 3.39 -2.77 -7.94
N ALA A 118 2.40 -3.23 -8.71
CA ALA A 118 2.61 -3.75 -10.07
C ALA A 118 3.18 -2.70 -11.02
N LEU A 119 2.80 -1.42 -10.89
CA LEU A 119 3.36 -0.31 -11.69
C LEU A 119 4.82 0.00 -11.36
N VAL A 120 5.29 -0.36 -10.17
CA VAL A 120 6.68 -0.16 -9.70
C VAL A 120 7.53 -1.40 -9.96
N ALA A 121 6.92 -2.59 -10.04
CA ALA A 121 7.60 -3.87 -10.16
C ALA A 121 8.33 -4.04 -11.50
N GLU A 122 9.42 -4.80 -11.46
CA GLU A 122 10.12 -5.27 -12.65
C GLU A 122 9.35 -6.43 -13.29
N GLY A 123 9.11 -6.35 -14.61
CA GLY A 123 8.40 -7.37 -15.38
C GLY A 123 6.93 -7.03 -15.60
N GLU A 124 6.14 -8.02 -16.02
CA GLU A 124 4.72 -7.88 -16.37
C GLU A 124 3.87 -8.58 -15.31
N SER A 125 3.07 -7.81 -14.58
CA SER A 125 2.11 -8.33 -13.60
C SER A 125 0.74 -8.53 -14.23
N THR A 126 0.06 -9.60 -13.85
CA THR A 126 -1.33 -9.87 -14.25
C THR A 126 -2.25 -9.75 -13.03
N LEU A 127 -3.20 -8.82 -13.10
CA LEU A 127 -4.15 -8.56 -12.02
C LEU A 127 -5.58 -8.83 -12.52
N SER A 128 -6.23 -9.84 -11.95
CA SER A 128 -7.66 -10.13 -12.19
C SER A 128 -8.54 -9.49 -11.10
N GLY A 129 -9.86 -9.47 -11.30
CA GLY A 129 -10.78 -8.86 -10.32
C GLY A 129 -10.77 -7.32 -10.33
N PHE A 130 -10.35 -6.70 -11.43
CA PHE A 130 -10.23 -5.24 -11.56
C PHE A 130 -11.58 -4.51 -11.39
N GLU A 131 -12.69 -5.19 -11.68
CA GLU A 131 -14.06 -4.69 -11.47
C GLU A 131 -14.34 -4.33 -10.00
N HIS A 132 -13.64 -4.92 -9.04
CA HIS A 132 -13.75 -4.53 -7.63
C HIS A 132 -13.23 -3.11 -7.39
N LEU A 133 -12.21 -2.69 -8.14
CA LEU A 133 -11.64 -1.34 -8.05
C LEU A 133 -12.55 -0.29 -8.69
N GLU A 134 -13.20 -0.61 -9.80
CA GLU A 134 -14.09 0.31 -10.52
C GLU A 134 -15.28 0.78 -9.67
N ARG A 135 -15.64 0.01 -8.63
CA ARG A 135 -16.68 0.40 -7.67
C ARG A 135 -16.29 1.60 -6.80
N GLY A 136 -15.00 1.87 -6.63
CA GLY A 136 -14.48 2.98 -5.82
C GLY A 136 -13.64 3.98 -6.60
N TYR A 137 -13.13 3.60 -7.77
CA TYR A 137 -12.24 4.42 -8.59
C TYR A 137 -12.77 4.50 -10.03
N GLU A 138 -13.59 5.52 -10.28
CA GLU A 138 -14.16 5.77 -11.60
C GLU A 138 -13.06 5.83 -12.69
N ASP A 139 -13.20 4.99 -13.73
CA ASP A 139 -12.29 4.90 -14.88
C ASP A 139 -10.80 4.85 -14.48
N LEU A 140 -10.48 3.98 -13.51
CA LEU A 140 -9.09 3.85 -13.03
C LEU A 140 -8.13 3.48 -14.16
N TYR A 141 -8.53 2.57 -15.06
CA TYR A 141 -7.74 2.14 -16.20
C TYR A 141 -7.43 3.31 -17.15
N GLY A 142 -8.44 4.08 -17.55
CA GLY A 142 -8.26 5.25 -18.40
C GLY A 142 -7.39 6.32 -17.74
N LYS A 143 -7.57 6.55 -16.44
CA LYS A 143 -6.76 7.50 -15.68
C LYS A 143 -5.29 7.08 -15.60
N LEU A 144 -5.01 5.80 -15.37
CA LEU A 144 -3.64 5.27 -15.36
C LEU A 144 -2.98 5.45 -16.74
N LYS A 145 -3.69 5.12 -17.83
CA LYS A 145 -3.19 5.35 -19.20
C LYS A 145 -2.93 6.84 -19.46
N ALA A 146 -3.82 7.71 -19.03
CA ALA A 146 -3.70 9.16 -19.26
C ALA A 146 -2.45 9.76 -18.57
N VAL A 147 -1.98 9.17 -17.46
CA VAL A 147 -0.73 9.58 -16.79
C VAL A 147 0.49 8.82 -17.31
N GLY A 148 0.36 7.99 -18.34
CA GLY A 148 1.47 7.30 -19.00
C GLY A 148 1.83 5.93 -18.44
N ALA A 149 0.97 5.33 -17.60
CA ALA A 149 1.18 3.97 -17.12
C ALA A 149 1.09 2.96 -18.28
N ASN A 150 2.00 1.99 -18.29
CA ASN A 150 1.98 0.90 -19.27
C ASN A 150 1.03 -0.20 -18.78
N VAL A 151 -0.24 -0.07 -19.11
CA VAL A 151 -1.30 -1.00 -18.72
C VAL A 151 -2.11 -1.44 -19.94
N THR A 152 -2.51 -2.71 -19.96
CA THR A 152 -3.38 -3.30 -20.97
C THR A 152 -4.56 -3.98 -20.28
N ALA A 153 -5.75 -3.88 -20.85
CA ALA A 153 -6.91 -4.67 -20.45
C ALA A 153 -7.11 -5.81 -21.45
N SER A 154 -7.37 -7.01 -20.95
CA SER A 154 -7.64 -8.22 -21.75
C SER A 154 -9.05 -8.72 -21.46
#